data_6b116c2a49e1ed8405425974eed7ceed
#
_entry.id   6b116c2a49e1ed8405425974eed7ceed
#
_cell.length_a   1.000
_cell.length_b   1.000
_cell.length_c   1.000
_cell.angle_alpha   90.00
_cell.angle_beta   90.00
_cell.angle_gamma   90.00
#
_symmetry.space_group_name_H-M   'P 1'
#
loop_
_entity.id
_entity.type
_entity.pdbx_description
1 polymer ?
#
loop_
_entity_poly.entity_id
_entity_poly.type
_entity_poly.pdbx_seq_one_letter_code
_entity_poly.pdbx_strand_id
1 'polypeptide(L)'
;MKRRLYIPQLLMTLAIRLYASSADTTVIEHTMLWNSVRQPAWQNPALHGTAYLSSLTQLHVEADWQKQSEAFVLEKGKGFFLPAAHADTYLRLSDHAAVWGHASYMNGKQYDICWNSTSDFDLLNPHILADSVGGDTSYERYVFEGGYATQLGRWLLGAEMLFRAGHEYRDIDPRMRGIVNELTIRLGAGYEAMGYHWAAAFEGNVYKQSNDVDFYRELGVSPEYQMTGLGTEYARFSGDKRSLHYEGGGIRLLLDAEPLAERGFYGHLDLNEHRYHRQIIENYTLPLTDLYSQGVNAVIGWKDKGRKQRALYATVDYEKRSGDERIIGTSASTAFPELGVLTMYKNNRLNTSLTALYG
;
A
#
# COMPACT_ATOMS: atom_id res chain seq x y z
N MET A 1 -1.62 -28.57 34.70
CA MET A 1 -1.23 -27.19 34.40
C MET A 1 0.00 -27.22 33.46
N LYS A 2 -0.18 -27.09 32.15
CA LYS A 2 0.91 -26.97 31.19
C LYS A 2 1.22 -25.47 31.00
N ARG A 3 2.36 -25.02 31.44
CA ARG A 3 2.86 -23.67 31.20
C ARG A 3 3.16 -23.55 29.71
N ARG A 4 2.37 -22.76 29.00
CA ARG A 4 2.66 -22.35 27.62
C ARG A 4 3.78 -21.31 27.67
N LEU A 5 4.96 -21.67 27.18
CA LEU A 5 6.02 -20.71 26.89
C LEU A 5 5.58 -19.91 25.65
N TYR A 6 5.33 -18.62 25.83
CA TYR A 6 5.23 -17.69 24.71
C TYR A 6 6.65 -17.42 24.21
N ILE A 7 6.99 -17.96 23.06
CA ILE A 7 8.22 -17.59 22.36
C ILE A 7 7.93 -16.25 21.68
N PRO A 8 8.67 -15.17 22.02
CA PRO A 8 8.51 -13.90 21.33
C PRO A 8 8.89 -14.09 19.84
N GLN A 9 8.06 -13.58 18.95
CA GLN A 9 8.30 -13.57 17.52
C GLN A 9 9.64 -12.85 17.23
N LEU A 10 10.64 -13.60 16.81
CA LEU A 10 11.88 -13.03 16.30
C LEU A 10 11.66 -12.72 14.81
N LEU A 11 11.36 -11.46 14.50
CA LEU A 11 11.43 -10.94 13.13
C LEU A 11 12.93 -10.92 12.76
N MET A 12 13.36 -11.87 11.94
CA MET A 12 14.72 -11.90 11.42
C MET A 12 14.68 -11.37 9.98
N THR A 13 14.93 -10.08 9.81
CA THR A 13 15.17 -9.48 8.50
C THR A 13 16.65 -9.61 8.18
N LEU A 14 17.00 -10.47 7.23
CA LEU A 14 18.36 -10.58 6.71
C LEU A 14 18.51 -9.67 5.49
N ALA A 15 18.99 -8.44 5.69
CA ALA A 15 19.31 -7.53 4.60
C ALA A 15 20.79 -7.65 4.22
N ILE A 16 21.10 -8.20 3.05
CA ILE A 16 22.45 -8.20 2.48
C ILE A 16 22.53 -6.99 1.55
N ARG A 17 23.29 -5.97 1.96
CA ARG A 17 23.55 -4.78 1.14
C ARG A 17 24.91 -4.92 0.44
N LEU A 18 24.90 -4.95 -0.87
CA LEU A 18 26.10 -4.90 -1.70
C LEU A 18 26.36 -3.43 -2.08
N TYR A 19 27.44 -2.86 -1.58
CA TYR A 19 27.85 -1.50 -1.91
C TYR A 19 28.93 -1.54 -3.01
N ALA A 20 28.66 -0.90 -4.15
CA ALA A 20 29.71 -0.54 -5.10
C ALA A 20 30.43 0.70 -4.56
N SER A 21 31.68 0.54 -4.20
CA SER A 21 32.52 1.49 -3.46
C SER A 21 32.63 2.86 -4.13
N SER A 22 32.15 3.90 -3.47
CA SER A 22 32.87 5.16 -3.31
C SER A 22 32.34 5.88 -2.08
N ALA A 23 33.23 6.28 -1.20
CA ALA A 23 33.07 7.15 -0.04
C ALA A 23 31.91 6.81 0.93
N ASP A 24 32.27 6.44 2.14
CA ASP A 24 31.39 6.21 3.30
C ASP A 24 30.37 7.36 3.52
N THR A 25 30.70 8.60 3.12
CA THR A 25 29.84 9.77 3.26
C THR A 25 28.56 9.72 2.44
N THR A 26 28.60 9.20 1.20
CA THR A 26 27.40 9.06 0.34
C THR A 26 26.42 8.04 0.93
N VAL A 27 26.93 6.92 1.37
CA VAL A 27 26.10 5.88 2.01
C VAL A 27 25.50 6.40 3.32
N ILE A 28 26.29 7.10 4.15
CA ILE A 28 25.81 7.71 5.39
C ILE A 28 24.70 8.72 5.06
N GLU A 29 24.87 9.58 4.07
CA GLU A 29 23.85 10.56 3.67
C GLU A 29 22.51 9.89 3.34
N HIS A 30 22.52 8.81 2.55
CA HIS A 30 21.32 8.12 2.12
C HIS A 30 20.70 7.22 3.20
N THR A 31 21.46 6.76 4.20
CA THR A 31 20.99 5.80 5.20
C THR A 31 20.85 6.36 6.62
N MET A 32 21.15 7.63 6.83
CA MET A 32 21.08 8.23 8.16
C MET A 32 19.63 8.28 8.69
N LEU A 33 19.46 7.99 9.98
CA LEU A 33 18.17 8.04 10.67
C LEU A 33 17.47 9.40 10.52
N TRP A 34 18.25 10.48 10.38
CA TRP A 34 17.74 11.84 10.20
C TRP A 34 16.82 11.98 8.97
N ASN A 35 16.98 11.14 7.96
CA ASN A 35 16.13 11.15 6.77
C ASN A 35 14.66 10.85 7.09
N SER A 36 14.39 10.08 8.17
CA SER A 36 13.03 9.80 8.62
C SER A 36 12.22 11.06 8.96
N VAL A 37 12.89 12.14 9.38
CA VAL A 37 12.26 13.43 9.68
C VAL A 37 11.74 14.12 8.41
N ARG A 38 12.40 13.91 7.27
CA ARG A 38 12.07 14.51 5.97
C ARG A 38 11.26 13.59 5.05
N GLN A 39 11.22 12.31 5.36
CA GLN A 39 10.55 11.30 4.54
C GLN A 39 9.09 11.65 4.20
N PRO A 40 8.26 12.21 5.10
CA PRO A 40 6.91 12.62 4.75
C PRO A 40 6.88 13.66 3.61
N ALA A 41 7.75 14.67 3.66
CA ALA A 41 7.85 15.70 2.63
C ALA A 41 8.38 15.16 1.29
N TRP A 42 9.22 14.11 1.32
CA TRP A 42 9.74 13.49 0.08
C TRP A 42 8.72 12.69 -0.70
N GLN A 43 7.53 12.44 -0.14
CA GLN A 43 6.42 11.92 -0.91
C GLN A 43 5.91 12.91 -1.96
N ASN A 44 6.24 14.20 -1.80
CA ASN A 44 6.05 15.21 -2.85
C ASN A 44 7.24 15.16 -3.83
N PRO A 45 7.04 14.80 -5.11
CA PRO A 45 8.15 14.65 -6.05
C PRO A 45 8.94 15.94 -6.26
N ALA A 46 8.35 17.13 -6.09
CA ALA A 46 9.08 18.38 -6.18
C ALA A 46 10.13 18.53 -5.06
N LEU A 47 9.82 18.05 -3.84
CA LEU A 47 10.74 18.09 -2.71
C LEU A 47 11.71 16.91 -2.71
N HIS A 48 11.32 15.76 -3.26
CA HIS A 48 12.19 14.59 -3.40
C HIS A 48 13.44 14.91 -4.23
N GLY A 49 13.32 15.78 -5.23
CA GLY A 49 14.48 16.25 -6.01
C GLY A 49 15.56 16.95 -5.19
N THR A 50 15.27 17.37 -3.95
CA THR A 50 16.22 17.96 -3.00
C THR A 50 16.64 17.00 -1.88
N ALA A 51 16.31 15.71 -1.99
CA ALA A 51 16.50 14.74 -0.90
C ALA A 51 17.97 14.54 -0.56
N TYR A 52 18.81 14.37 -1.57
CA TYR A 52 20.22 14.04 -1.40
C TYR A 52 21.12 14.90 -2.27
N LEU A 53 22.32 15.15 -1.81
CA LEU A 53 23.35 15.88 -2.55
C LEU A 53 24.19 14.96 -3.44
N SER A 54 24.23 13.67 -3.13
CA SER A 54 25.01 12.68 -3.85
C SER A 54 24.12 11.65 -4.55
N SER A 55 24.66 11.03 -5.61
CA SER A 55 24.01 9.94 -6.34
C SER A 55 24.34 8.60 -5.68
N LEU A 56 23.34 7.75 -5.55
CA LEU A 56 23.52 6.39 -5.03
C LEU A 56 22.57 5.42 -5.73
N THR A 57 23.10 4.27 -6.13
CA THR A 57 22.30 3.10 -6.53
C THR A 57 22.56 1.98 -5.54
N GLN A 58 21.49 1.38 -5.01
CA GLN A 58 21.54 0.29 -4.05
C GLN A 58 20.80 -0.91 -4.61
N LEU A 59 21.42 -2.07 -4.46
CA LEU A 59 20.77 -3.36 -4.70
C LEU A 59 20.72 -4.09 -3.38
N HIS A 60 19.56 -4.57 -2.99
CA HIS A 60 19.43 -5.37 -1.78
C HIS A 60 18.48 -6.54 -1.99
N VAL A 61 18.72 -7.60 -1.24
CA VAL A 61 17.86 -8.77 -1.18
C VAL A 61 17.45 -8.95 0.26
N GLU A 62 16.17 -9.20 0.47
CA GLU A 62 15.63 -9.47 1.80
C GLU A 62 14.71 -10.68 1.77
N ALA A 63 14.42 -11.25 2.92
CA ALA A 63 13.41 -12.28 3.08
C ALA A 63 12.64 -12.04 4.35
N ASP A 64 11.34 -11.76 4.22
CA ASP A 64 10.43 -11.69 5.33
C ASP A 64 9.89 -13.08 5.65
N TRP A 65 9.96 -13.46 6.91
CA TRP A 65 9.46 -14.74 7.36
C TRP A 65 8.70 -14.59 8.68
N GLN A 66 7.52 -15.17 8.71
CA GLN A 66 6.70 -15.27 9.91
C GLN A 66 6.08 -16.66 10.01
N LYS A 67 6.03 -17.22 11.22
CA LYS A 67 5.33 -18.47 11.51
C LYS A 67 4.62 -18.38 12.84
N GLN A 68 3.35 -18.81 12.86
CA GLN A 68 2.50 -18.87 14.03
C GLN A 68 1.96 -20.29 14.21
N SER A 69 1.71 -20.73 15.44
CA SER A 69 1.09 -22.02 15.71
C SER A 69 -0.39 -22.05 15.27
N GLU A 70 -1.06 -20.90 15.39
CA GLU A 70 -2.47 -20.71 15.03
C GLU A 70 -2.61 -19.33 14.37
N ALA A 71 -3.48 -19.20 13.38
CA ALA A 71 -3.77 -17.92 12.75
C ALA A 71 -4.52 -17.01 13.75
N PHE A 72 -3.99 -15.80 13.97
CA PHE A 72 -4.69 -14.77 14.73
C PHE A 72 -5.82 -14.15 13.91
N VAL A 73 -5.56 -13.94 12.61
CA VAL A 73 -6.54 -13.54 11.60
C VAL A 73 -6.55 -14.63 10.55
N LEU A 74 -7.66 -15.33 10.42
CA LEU A 74 -7.78 -16.51 9.53
C LEU A 74 -7.48 -16.15 8.08
N GLU A 75 -7.93 -14.98 7.67
CA GLU A 75 -7.77 -14.44 6.32
C GLU A 75 -6.32 -14.08 5.96
N LYS A 76 -5.43 -14.01 6.96
CA LYS A 76 -4.00 -13.77 6.79
C LYS A 76 -3.14 -15.01 7.01
N GLY A 77 -3.78 -16.11 7.45
CA GLY A 77 -3.13 -17.39 7.64
C GLY A 77 -2.18 -17.46 8.84
N LYS A 78 -1.34 -18.51 8.85
CA LYS A 78 -0.40 -18.79 9.95
C LYS A 78 1.01 -18.26 9.74
N GLY A 79 1.24 -17.56 8.66
CA GLY A 79 2.53 -16.96 8.39
C GLY A 79 2.87 -16.90 6.90
N PHE A 80 4.10 -16.55 6.62
CA PHE A 80 4.58 -16.35 5.26
C PHE A 80 6.10 -16.51 5.16
N PHE A 81 6.57 -16.73 3.95
CA PHE A 81 7.95 -16.58 3.54
C PHE A 81 7.98 -15.82 2.22
N LEU A 82 8.47 -14.58 2.25
CA LEU A 82 8.42 -13.61 1.16
C LEU A 82 9.82 -13.06 0.86
N PRO A 83 10.66 -13.77 0.09
CA PRO A 83 11.92 -13.24 -0.42
C PRO A 83 11.66 -12.16 -1.46
N ALA A 84 12.48 -11.12 -1.43
CA ALA A 84 12.39 -9.98 -2.35
C ALA A 84 13.79 -9.50 -2.78
N ALA A 85 13.86 -8.96 -3.99
CA ALA A 85 15.00 -8.23 -4.50
C ALA A 85 14.58 -6.81 -4.87
N HIS A 86 15.42 -5.85 -4.53
CA HIS A 86 15.14 -4.42 -4.73
C HIS A 86 16.32 -3.74 -5.39
N ALA A 87 16.01 -2.77 -6.24
CA ALA A 87 16.97 -1.84 -6.82
C ALA A 87 16.46 -0.43 -6.60
N ASP A 88 17.18 0.37 -5.84
CA ASP A 88 16.87 1.75 -5.55
C ASP A 88 17.94 2.64 -6.15
N THR A 89 17.56 3.68 -6.85
CA THR A 89 18.51 4.63 -7.44
C THR A 89 18.05 6.06 -7.22
N TYR A 90 19.01 6.92 -6.91
CA TYR A 90 18.84 8.36 -6.88
C TYR A 90 20.06 8.97 -7.60
N LEU A 91 19.82 9.69 -8.69
CA LEU A 91 20.88 10.28 -9.52
C LEU A 91 20.69 11.79 -9.59
N ARG A 92 21.68 12.54 -9.12
CA ARG A 92 21.81 13.97 -9.35
C ARG A 92 22.30 14.21 -10.77
N LEU A 93 21.45 14.77 -11.62
CA LEU A 93 21.83 15.13 -13.00
C LEU A 93 22.56 16.46 -13.04
N SER A 94 22.22 17.36 -12.11
CA SER A 94 22.85 18.68 -11.91
C SER A 94 22.55 19.21 -10.51
N ASP A 95 23.02 20.40 -10.17
CA ASP A 95 22.68 21.05 -8.89
C ASP A 95 21.17 21.34 -8.74
N HIS A 96 20.44 21.31 -9.86
CA HIS A 96 19.02 21.67 -9.91
C HIS A 96 18.10 20.55 -10.40
N ALA A 97 18.62 19.37 -10.74
CA ALA A 97 17.81 18.29 -11.28
C ALA A 97 18.24 16.93 -10.75
N ALA A 98 17.26 16.10 -10.42
CA ALA A 98 17.47 14.72 -9.98
C ALA A 98 16.44 13.79 -10.61
N VAL A 99 16.84 12.52 -10.80
CA VAL A 99 15.96 11.41 -11.13
C VAL A 99 16.12 10.33 -10.05
N TRP A 100 15.06 9.62 -9.80
CA TRP A 100 15.08 8.45 -8.92
C TRP A 100 14.24 7.32 -9.49
N GLY A 101 14.47 6.13 -9.00
CA GLY A 101 13.69 4.98 -9.37
C GLY A 101 13.80 3.87 -8.34
N HIS A 102 12.76 3.08 -8.26
CA HIS A 102 12.69 1.87 -7.47
C HIS A 102 12.15 0.74 -8.35
N ALA A 103 12.77 -0.42 -8.26
CA ALA A 103 12.25 -1.66 -8.84
C ALA A 103 12.32 -2.76 -7.79
N SER A 104 11.24 -3.50 -7.61
CA SER A 104 11.24 -4.65 -6.72
C SER A 104 10.51 -5.84 -7.31
N TYR A 105 11.00 -7.01 -6.97
CA TYR A 105 10.38 -8.29 -7.24
C TYR A 105 10.31 -9.10 -5.96
N MET A 106 9.13 -9.58 -5.62
CA MET A 106 8.87 -10.44 -4.47
C MET A 106 8.17 -11.69 -4.97
N ASN A 107 8.63 -12.87 -4.51
CA ASN A 107 8.01 -14.15 -4.82
C ASN A 107 8.09 -15.03 -3.58
N GLY A 108 6.97 -15.58 -3.14
CA GLY A 108 6.95 -16.41 -1.94
C GLY A 108 5.62 -17.09 -1.70
N LYS A 109 5.39 -17.45 -0.46
CA LYS A 109 4.16 -18.12 -0.02
C LYS A 109 3.62 -17.55 1.27
N GLN A 110 2.29 -17.53 1.37
CA GLN A 110 1.53 -17.34 2.60
C GLN A 110 0.87 -18.68 2.97
N TYR A 111 0.89 -19.04 4.24
CA TYR A 111 0.54 -20.38 4.70
C TYR A 111 -0.80 -20.40 5.42
N ASP A 112 -1.60 -21.44 5.12
CA ASP A 112 -2.88 -21.71 5.80
C ASP A 112 -3.84 -20.52 5.81
N ILE A 113 -3.98 -19.81 4.70
CA ILE A 113 -4.98 -18.76 4.54
C ILE A 113 -6.35 -19.40 4.45
N CYS A 114 -7.30 -18.96 5.27
CA CYS A 114 -8.69 -19.42 5.29
C CYS A 114 -9.62 -18.20 5.29
N TRP A 115 -10.81 -18.34 4.72
CA TRP A 115 -11.80 -17.25 4.58
C TRP A 115 -11.32 -16.04 3.79
N ASN A 116 -10.35 -16.25 2.90
CA ASN A 116 -9.88 -15.26 1.95
C ASN A 116 -9.41 -15.89 0.64
N SER A 117 -10.04 -15.52 -0.45
CA SER A 117 -9.65 -15.84 -1.84
C SER A 117 -9.46 -14.56 -2.66
N THR A 118 -9.18 -13.43 -1.99
CA THR A 118 -9.03 -12.12 -2.61
C THR A 118 -7.61 -11.60 -2.39
N SER A 119 -6.95 -11.16 -3.45
CA SER A 119 -5.70 -10.43 -3.32
C SER A 119 -5.93 -9.07 -2.65
N ASP A 120 -4.86 -8.48 -2.08
CA ASP A 120 -4.94 -7.21 -1.37
C ASP A 120 -6.03 -7.17 -0.27
N PHE A 121 -6.13 -8.24 0.53
CA PHE A 121 -7.12 -8.37 1.59
C PHE A 121 -7.27 -7.13 2.47
N ASP A 122 -6.18 -6.53 2.94
CA ASP A 122 -6.22 -5.35 3.81
C ASP A 122 -6.84 -4.13 3.14
N LEU A 123 -6.71 -4.03 1.82
CA LEU A 123 -7.27 -2.95 1.03
C LEU A 123 -8.78 -3.11 0.84
N LEU A 124 -9.23 -4.34 0.55
CA LEU A 124 -10.60 -4.61 0.07
C LEU A 124 -11.55 -5.12 1.16
N ASN A 125 -11.02 -5.64 2.30
CA ASN A 125 -11.85 -6.10 3.41
C ASN A 125 -12.79 -4.99 3.91
N PRO A 126 -14.09 -5.28 4.16
CA PRO A 126 -14.74 -6.60 4.27
C PRO A 126 -15.36 -7.13 2.96
N HIS A 127 -15.22 -6.43 1.86
CA HIS A 127 -15.85 -6.80 0.59
C HIS A 127 -14.96 -7.76 -0.21
N ILE A 128 -14.84 -9.00 0.25
CA ILE A 128 -13.94 -10.02 -0.31
C ILE A 128 -14.68 -11.24 -0.82
N LEU A 129 -14.01 -12.03 -1.65
CA LEU A 129 -14.35 -13.41 -1.93
C LEU A 129 -13.67 -14.29 -0.89
N ALA A 130 -14.39 -15.25 -0.35
CA ALA A 130 -13.90 -16.11 0.72
C ALA A 130 -14.25 -17.58 0.46
N ASP A 131 -13.40 -18.48 0.94
CA ASP A 131 -13.68 -19.91 1.03
C ASP A 131 -13.31 -20.44 2.43
N SER A 132 -14.01 -21.46 2.89
CA SER A 132 -13.79 -22.03 4.22
C SER A 132 -12.69 -23.09 4.27
N VAL A 133 -12.24 -23.61 3.14
CA VAL A 133 -11.19 -24.64 3.05
C VAL A 133 -9.82 -24.01 3.17
N GLY A 134 -9.58 -22.95 2.43
CA GLY A 134 -8.32 -22.23 2.44
C GLY A 134 -7.15 -23.01 1.84
N GLY A 135 -5.95 -22.63 2.26
CA GLY A 135 -4.70 -23.29 1.88
C GLY A 135 -3.52 -22.33 1.73
N ASP A 136 -2.40 -22.88 1.28
CA ASP A 136 -1.21 -22.11 0.98
C ASP A 136 -1.39 -21.34 -0.32
N THR A 137 -1.06 -20.03 -0.30
CA THR A 137 -1.18 -19.16 -1.45
C THR A 137 0.21 -18.73 -1.90
N SER A 138 0.53 -18.97 -3.17
CA SER A 138 1.72 -18.42 -3.83
C SER A 138 1.49 -16.95 -4.13
N TYR A 139 2.55 -16.16 -3.95
CA TYR A 139 2.50 -14.70 -4.02
C TYR A 139 3.63 -14.18 -4.90
N GLU A 140 3.27 -13.37 -5.90
CA GLU A 140 4.22 -12.64 -6.73
C GLU A 140 3.84 -11.17 -6.81
N ARG A 141 4.82 -10.28 -6.66
CA ARG A 141 4.62 -8.84 -6.78
C ARG A 141 5.79 -8.18 -7.51
N TYR A 142 5.45 -7.29 -8.40
CA TYR A 142 6.36 -6.40 -9.12
C TYR A 142 6.00 -4.96 -8.81
N VAL A 143 6.98 -4.14 -8.49
CA VAL A 143 6.80 -2.69 -8.33
C VAL A 143 7.86 -1.99 -9.15
N PHE A 144 7.45 -0.96 -9.88
CA PHE A 144 8.32 -0.06 -10.62
C PHE A 144 7.91 1.37 -10.30
N GLU A 145 8.85 2.16 -9.85
CA GLU A 145 8.66 3.58 -9.58
C GLU A 145 9.75 4.37 -10.28
N GLY A 146 9.41 5.54 -10.78
CA GLY A 146 10.37 6.46 -11.35
C GLY A 146 9.89 7.88 -11.27
N GLY A 147 10.80 8.80 -10.95
CA GLY A 147 10.49 10.19 -10.81
C GLY A 147 11.61 11.09 -11.32
N TYR A 148 11.22 12.32 -11.61
CA TYR A 148 12.10 13.41 -12.00
C TYR A 148 11.68 14.68 -11.29
N ALA A 149 12.64 15.45 -10.82
CA ALA A 149 12.40 16.79 -10.31
C ALA A 149 13.47 17.78 -10.80
N THR A 150 13.05 19.02 -10.89
CA THR A 150 13.94 20.14 -11.27
C THR A 150 13.58 21.41 -10.52
N GLN A 151 14.60 22.23 -10.29
CA GLN A 151 14.45 23.56 -9.71
C GLN A 151 14.69 24.62 -10.80
N LEU A 152 13.72 25.50 -10.99
CA LEU A 152 13.76 26.61 -11.94
C LEU A 152 13.67 27.94 -11.17
N GLY A 153 14.80 28.51 -10.81
CA GLY A 153 14.89 29.68 -9.94
C GLY A 153 14.33 29.35 -8.54
N ARG A 154 13.19 29.92 -8.16
CA ARG A 154 12.51 29.65 -6.89
C ARG A 154 11.44 28.55 -6.99
N TRP A 155 11.17 28.05 -8.18
CA TRP A 155 10.19 26.99 -8.39
C TRP A 155 10.83 25.61 -8.31
N LEU A 156 10.18 24.69 -7.62
CA LEU A 156 10.49 23.28 -7.59
C LEU A 156 9.37 22.55 -8.34
N LEU A 157 9.71 21.70 -9.29
CA LEU A 157 8.75 20.92 -10.05
C LEU A 157 9.15 19.46 -10.03
N GLY A 158 8.21 18.57 -9.89
CA GLY A 158 8.46 17.13 -9.87
C GLY A 158 7.30 16.30 -10.40
N ALA A 159 7.63 15.16 -10.97
CA ALA A 159 6.67 14.16 -11.43
C ALA A 159 7.18 12.77 -11.07
N GLU A 160 6.26 11.88 -10.73
CA GLU A 160 6.55 10.51 -10.34
C GLU A 160 5.45 9.58 -10.85
N MET A 161 5.83 8.39 -11.23
CA MET A 161 4.92 7.32 -11.63
C MET A 161 5.31 6.05 -10.89
N LEU A 162 4.32 5.35 -10.34
CA LEU A 162 4.46 4.03 -9.73
C LEU A 162 3.51 3.07 -10.42
N PHE A 163 4.01 1.90 -10.78
CA PHE A 163 3.23 0.78 -11.29
C PHE A 163 3.46 -0.45 -10.43
N ARG A 164 2.37 -1.08 -9.99
CA ARG A 164 2.38 -2.34 -9.25
C ARG A 164 1.60 -3.39 -10.01
N ALA A 165 2.19 -4.57 -10.18
CA ALA A 165 1.52 -5.78 -10.64
C ALA A 165 1.66 -6.87 -9.57
N GLY A 166 0.59 -7.63 -9.36
CA GLY A 166 0.56 -8.74 -8.41
C GLY A 166 -0.16 -9.94 -8.96
N HIS A 167 0.29 -11.13 -8.56
CA HIS A 167 -0.35 -12.40 -8.88
C HIS A 167 -0.33 -13.29 -7.65
N GLU A 168 -1.51 -13.74 -7.23
CA GLU A 168 -1.68 -14.65 -6.11
C GLU A 168 -2.47 -15.86 -6.57
N TYR A 169 -2.06 -17.07 -6.20
CA TYR A 169 -2.75 -18.27 -6.64
C TYR A 169 -2.53 -19.45 -5.68
N ARG A 170 -3.48 -20.42 -5.74
CA ARG A 170 -3.40 -21.72 -5.07
C ARG A 170 -3.32 -22.83 -6.10
N ASP A 171 -2.48 -23.81 -5.84
CA ASP A 171 -2.35 -25.01 -6.66
C ASP A 171 -3.35 -26.11 -6.30
N ILE A 172 -4.01 -26.01 -5.14
CA ILE A 172 -4.96 -26.99 -4.60
C ILE A 172 -6.33 -26.35 -4.47
N ASP A 173 -7.39 -27.15 -4.73
CA ASP A 173 -8.78 -26.67 -4.65
C ASP A 173 -9.17 -26.20 -3.24
N PRO A 174 -9.84 -25.06 -3.12
CA PRO A 174 -10.26 -24.14 -4.18
C PRO A 174 -9.06 -23.35 -4.74
N ARG A 175 -8.89 -23.39 -6.08
CA ARG A 175 -7.77 -22.75 -6.77
C ARG A 175 -8.10 -21.30 -7.07
N MET A 176 -7.89 -20.45 -6.08
CA MET A 176 -7.99 -19.02 -6.29
C MET A 176 -6.86 -18.52 -7.19
N ARG A 177 -7.17 -17.52 -8.00
CA ARG A 177 -6.23 -16.78 -8.81
C ARG A 177 -6.61 -15.30 -8.81
N GLY A 178 -5.77 -14.48 -8.19
CA GLY A 178 -5.91 -13.02 -8.14
C GLY A 178 -4.84 -12.35 -9.00
N ILE A 179 -5.24 -11.41 -9.84
CA ILE A 179 -4.34 -10.58 -10.65
C ILE A 179 -4.63 -9.13 -10.32
N VAL A 180 -3.60 -8.41 -9.89
CA VAL A 180 -3.68 -7.01 -9.47
C VAL A 180 -2.84 -6.15 -10.40
N ASN A 181 -3.39 -4.99 -10.79
CA ASN A 181 -2.66 -3.93 -11.48
C ASN A 181 -3.04 -2.59 -10.87
N GLU A 182 -2.03 -1.78 -10.58
CA GLU A 182 -2.20 -0.47 -10.01
C GLU A 182 -1.22 0.53 -10.65
N LEU A 183 -1.74 1.68 -11.04
CA LEU A 183 -0.95 2.78 -11.58
C LEU A 183 -1.22 4.03 -10.76
N THR A 184 -0.15 4.64 -10.28
CA THR A 184 -0.19 5.92 -9.55
C THR A 184 0.66 6.94 -10.30
N ILE A 185 0.13 8.13 -10.49
CA ILE A 185 0.85 9.27 -11.05
C ILE A 185 0.77 10.41 -10.06
N ARG A 186 1.91 11.03 -9.76
CA ARG A 186 2.02 12.14 -8.82
C ARG A 186 2.74 13.31 -9.48
N LEU A 187 2.16 14.50 -9.35
CA LEU A 187 2.72 15.75 -9.86
C LEU A 187 2.88 16.72 -8.70
N GLY A 188 4.07 17.27 -8.53
CA GLY A 188 4.41 18.19 -7.45
C GLY A 188 4.92 19.52 -7.96
N ALA A 189 4.59 20.58 -7.23
CA ALA A 189 5.12 21.90 -7.41
C ALA A 189 5.43 22.54 -6.06
N GLY A 190 6.52 23.29 -5.99
CA GLY A 190 6.93 24.01 -4.80
C GLY A 190 7.48 25.39 -5.15
N TYR A 191 7.55 26.25 -4.16
CA TYR A 191 8.08 27.60 -4.28
C TYR A 191 8.87 27.99 -3.04
N GLU A 192 10.05 28.57 -3.24
CA GLU A 192 10.89 29.10 -2.17
C GLU A 192 10.47 30.51 -1.78
N ALA A 193 9.96 30.66 -0.57
CA ALA A 193 9.58 31.95 0.00
C ALA A 193 9.75 31.96 1.52
N MET A 194 10.08 33.13 2.06
CA MET A 194 10.15 33.37 3.51
C MET A 194 11.04 32.37 4.29
N GLY A 195 12.09 31.85 3.64
CA GLY A 195 12.99 30.85 4.25
C GLY A 195 12.44 29.42 4.29
N TYR A 196 11.39 29.13 3.50
CA TYR A 196 10.75 27.82 3.39
C TYR A 196 10.59 27.40 1.94
N HIS A 197 10.56 26.08 1.72
CA HIS A 197 9.91 25.44 0.59
C HIS A 197 8.43 25.22 0.96
N TRP A 198 7.53 25.89 0.25
CA TRP A 198 6.10 25.64 0.26
C TRP A 198 5.78 24.77 -0.95
N ALA A 199 5.25 23.58 -0.74
CA ALA A 199 5.00 22.68 -1.83
C ALA A 199 3.62 22.04 -1.74
N ALA A 200 3.08 21.69 -2.91
CA ALA A 200 1.87 20.88 -3.05
C ALA A 200 2.11 19.80 -4.09
N ALA A 201 1.50 18.63 -3.90
CA ALA A 201 1.44 17.61 -4.93
C ALA A 201 0.04 17.02 -5.03
N PHE A 202 -0.34 16.68 -6.25
CA PHE A 202 -1.56 15.95 -6.56
C PHE A 202 -1.20 14.56 -7.07
N GLU A 203 -1.89 13.55 -6.55
CA GLU A 203 -1.75 12.16 -6.95
C GLU A 203 -3.09 11.63 -7.47
N GLY A 204 -3.03 10.89 -8.56
CA GLY A 204 -4.13 10.08 -9.09
C GLY A 204 -3.72 8.61 -9.12
N ASN A 205 -4.61 7.75 -8.66
CA ASN A 205 -4.41 6.29 -8.59
C ASN A 205 -5.52 5.57 -9.34
N VAL A 206 -5.16 4.53 -10.09
CA VAL A 206 -6.09 3.61 -10.74
C VAL A 206 -5.74 2.18 -10.33
N TYR A 207 -6.74 1.45 -9.85
CA TYR A 207 -6.62 0.10 -9.35
C TYR A 207 -7.54 -0.85 -10.10
N LYS A 208 -7.03 -2.03 -10.47
CA LYS A 208 -7.82 -3.12 -11.06
C LYS A 208 -7.37 -4.46 -10.51
N GLN A 209 -8.33 -5.30 -10.16
CA GLN A 209 -8.10 -6.67 -9.74
C GLN A 209 -9.13 -7.59 -10.33
N SER A 210 -8.71 -8.76 -10.80
CA SER A 210 -9.59 -9.90 -11.09
C SER A 210 -9.29 -11.03 -10.14
N ASN A 211 -10.34 -11.68 -9.63
CA ASN A 211 -10.24 -12.89 -8.84
C ASN A 211 -11.13 -13.96 -9.46
N ASP A 212 -10.51 -15.08 -9.80
CA ASP A 212 -11.19 -16.28 -10.24
C ASP A 212 -10.93 -17.41 -9.24
N VAL A 213 -11.87 -18.32 -9.10
CA VAL A 213 -11.67 -19.56 -8.34
C VAL A 213 -12.13 -20.75 -9.18
N ASP A 214 -11.25 -21.70 -9.35
CA ASP A 214 -11.49 -22.92 -10.09
C ASP A 214 -11.48 -24.15 -9.18
N PHE A 215 -12.31 -25.14 -9.52
CA PHE A 215 -12.37 -26.44 -8.88
C PHE A 215 -12.11 -27.53 -9.90
N TYR A 216 -11.18 -28.42 -9.58
CA TYR A 216 -10.82 -29.55 -10.44
C TYR A 216 -11.40 -30.88 -9.92
N ARG A 217 -11.89 -30.90 -8.69
CA ARG A 217 -12.60 -32.07 -8.14
C ARG A 217 -14.01 -32.15 -8.71
N GLU A 218 -14.40 -33.33 -9.21
CA GLU A 218 -15.75 -33.58 -9.71
C GLU A 218 -16.80 -33.68 -8.61
N LEU A 219 -16.39 -34.06 -7.38
CA LEU A 219 -17.27 -34.24 -6.24
C LEU A 219 -16.75 -33.39 -5.05
N GLY A 220 -17.68 -32.70 -4.37
CA GLY A 220 -17.37 -31.97 -3.14
C GLY A 220 -16.78 -30.59 -3.34
N VAL A 221 -17.40 -29.79 -4.19
CA VAL A 221 -17.10 -28.37 -4.33
C VAL A 221 -17.43 -27.64 -3.04
N SER A 222 -16.48 -26.90 -2.53
CA SER A 222 -16.69 -25.99 -1.41
C SER A 222 -17.34 -24.70 -1.89
N PRO A 223 -18.37 -24.18 -1.22
CA PRO A 223 -18.98 -22.92 -1.64
C PRO A 223 -18.01 -21.77 -1.45
N GLU A 224 -18.04 -20.83 -2.38
CA GLU A 224 -17.43 -19.53 -2.26
C GLU A 224 -18.45 -18.54 -1.71
N TYR A 225 -17.99 -17.67 -0.83
CA TYR A 225 -18.81 -16.70 -0.13
C TYR A 225 -18.50 -15.29 -0.62
N GLN A 226 -19.53 -14.57 -1.05
CA GLN A 226 -19.42 -13.17 -1.46
C GLN A 226 -19.61 -12.28 -0.22
N MET A 227 -18.53 -12.08 0.55
CA MET A 227 -18.59 -11.31 1.79
C MET A 227 -18.97 -9.86 1.52
N THR A 228 -19.90 -9.33 2.30
CA THR A 228 -20.45 -7.99 2.14
C THR A 228 -20.09 -7.07 3.30
N GLY A 229 -19.97 -7.60 4.50
CA GLY A 229 -19.56 -6.86 5.68
C GLY A 229 -19.75 -7.66 6.96
N LEU A 230 -18.79 -7.58 7.88
CA LEU A 230 -18.86 -8.11 9.24
C LEU A 230 -19.38 -9.56 9.36
N GLY A 231 -18.98 -10.43 8.42
CA GLY A 231 -19.39 -11.85 8.40
C GLY A 231 -20.72 -12.13 7.69
N THR A 232 -21.34 -11.15 7.06
CA THR A 232 -22.50 -11.36 6.18
C THR A 232 -22.06 -11.61 4.74
N GLU A 233 -22.93 -12.25 3.95
CA GLU A 233 -22.66 -12.58 2.55
C GLU A 233 -23.86 -12.37 1.64
N TYR A 234 -23.61 -12.26 0.34
CA TYR A 234 -24.64 -12.40 -0.70
C TYR A 234 -24.88 -13.89 -1.00
N ALA A 235 -25.68 -14.59 -0.19
CA ALA A 235 -25.94 -16.01 -0.37
C ALA A 235 -26.43 -16.38 -1.78
N ARG A 236 -27.21 -15.51 -2.43
CA ARG A 236 -27.72 -15.69 -3.81
C ARG A 236 -26.62 -15.72 -4.88
N PHE A 237 -25.50 -15.05 -4.61
CA PHE A 237 -24.36 -14.96 -5.52
C PHE A 237 -23.16 -15.79 -5.06
N SER A 238 -23.33 -16.54 -3.97
CA SER A 238 -22.39 -17.56 -3.53
C SER A 238 -22.50 -18.79 -4.42
N GLY A 239 -21.44 -19.53 -4.58
CA GLY A 239 -21.38 -20.73 -5.40
C GLY A 239 -20.00 -20.95 -5.98
N ASP A 240 -19.91 -21.82 -6.98
CA ASP A 240 -18.66 -22.15 -7.64
C ASP A 240 -18.46 -21.35 -8.94
N LYS A 241 -17.17 -21.13 -9.30
CA LYS A 241 -16.73 -20.59 -10.60
C LYS A 241 -17.29 -19.22 -10.96
N ARG A 242 -17.11 -18.25 -10.07
CA ARG A 242 -17.45 -16.85 -10.39
C ARG A 242 -16.22 -15.97 -10.47
N SER A 243 -16.14 -15.21 -11.55
CA SER A 243 -15.12 -14.17 -11.73
C SER A 243 -15.55 -12.89 -11.07
N LEU A 244 -14.76 -12.44 -10.11
CA LEU A 244 -14.91 -11.17 -9.43
C LEU A 244 -13.94 -10.15 -9.95
N HIS A 245 -14.40 -8.93 -10.12
CA HIS A 245 -13.58 -7.81 -10.53
C HIS A 245 -13.72 -6.68 -9.52
N TYR A 246 -12.58 -6.08 -9.20
CA TYR A 246 -12.49 -4.85 -8.43
C TYR A 246 -11.89 -3.79 -9.33
N GLU A 247 -12.59 -2.67 -9.43
CA GLU A 247 -12.13 -1.49 -10.13
C GLU A 247 -12.18 -0.32 -9.17
N GLY A 248 -11.14 0.49 -9.15
CA GLY A 248 -11.09 1.61 -8.23
C GLY A 248 -9.93 2.51 -8.47
N GLY A 249 -9.69 3.31 -7.48
CA GLY A 249 -8.61 4.27 -7.45
C GLY A 249 -8.94 5.41 -6.51
N GLY A 250 -8.13 6.44 -6.57
CA GLY A 250 -8.27 7.56 -5.67
C GLY A 250 -7.52 8.78 -6.11
N ILE A 251 -7.68 9.80 -5.31
CA ILE A 251 -6.94 11.05 -5.40
C ILE A 251 -6.30 11.35 -4.05
N ARG A 252 -5.16 12.04 -4.09
CA ARG A 252 -4.43 12.46 -2.91
C ARG A 252 -3.86 13.86 -3.12
N LEU A 253 -3.94 14.69 -2.10
CA LEU A 253 -3.36 16.02 -2.06
C LEU A 253 -2.34 16.08 -0.93
N LEU A 254 -1.11 16.41 -1.26
CA LEU A 254 -0.01 16.63 -0.33
C LEU A 254 0.27 18.12 -0.22
N LEU A 255 0.44 18.62 0.99
CA LEU A 255 0.84 20.02 1.27
C LEU A 255 2.02 20.00 2.24
N ASP A 256 3.07 20.71 1.89
CA ASP A 256 4.34 20.70 2.61
C ASP A 256 4.85 22.09 2.92
N ALA A 257 5.42 22.24 4.09
CA ALA A 257 6.19 23.40 4.51
C ALA A 257 7.52 22.92 5.12
N GLU A 258 8.62 23.07 4.39
CA GLU A 258 9.96 22.65 4.80
C GLU A 258 10.91 23.85 4.93
N PRO A 259 11.59 24.04 6.10
CA PRO A 259 12.54 25.14 6.23
C PRO A 259 13.76 24.91 5.33
N LEU A 260 14.23 25.97 4.65
CA LEU A 260 15.49 25.98 3.90
C LEU A 260 16.70 25.82 4.82
N ALA A 261 16.58 26.34 6.03
CA ALA A 261 17.60 26.20 7.06
C ALA A 261 17.60 24.80 7.68
N GLU A 262 18.74 24.35 8.19
CA GLU A 262 18.85 23.09 8.93
C GLU A 262 18.03 23.07 10.23
N ARG A 263 17.53 24.22 10.66
CA ARG A 263 16.71 24.40 11.87
C ARG A 263 15.42 25.13 11.54
N GLY A 264 14.29 24.61 12.04
CA GLY A 264 12.99 25.26 11.89
C GLY A 264 11.82 24.33 12.17
N PHE A 265 10.63 24.89 12.13
CA PHE A 265 9.41 24.12 12.13
C PHE A 265 9.16 23.56 10.73
N TYR A 266 8.50 22.42 10.64
CA TYR A 266 8.06 21.82 9.39
C TYR A 266 6.69 21.21 9.54
N GLY A 267 5.98 21.07 8.43
CA GLY A 267 4.67 20.47 8.39
C GLY A 267 4.42 19.74 7.09
N HIS A 268 3.68 18.65 7.20
CA HIS A 268 3.19 17.86 6.10
C HIS A 268 1.73 17.52 6.34
N LEU A 269 0.89 17.68 5.32
CA LEU A 269 -0.52 17.31 5.33
C LEU A 269 -0.83 16.49 4.09
N ASP A 270 -1.43 15.33 4.30
CA ASP A 270 -1.88 14.40 3.29
C ASP A 270 -3.39 14.21 3.43
N LEU A 271 -4.12 14.51 2.39
CA LEU A 271 -5.56 14.31 2.27
C LEU A 271 -5.81 13.33 1.13
N ASN A 272 -6.49 12.22 1.41
CA ASN A 272 -6.72 11.19 0.39
C ASN A 272 -8.14 10.65 0.42
N GLU A 273 -8.61 10.23 -0.74
CA GLU A 273 -9.89 9.56 -0.94
C GLU A 273 -9.74 8.47 -1.98
N HIS A 274 -10.22 7.26 -1.64
CA HIS A 274 -10.21 6.10 -2.52
C HIS A 274 -11.60 5.46 -2.57
N ARG A 275 -11.94 4.90 -3.73
CA ARG A 275 -13.15 4.11 -3.94
C ARG A 275 -12.80 2.84 -4.68
N TYR A 276 -13.36 1.72 -4.22
CA TYR A 276 -13.23 0.41 -4.85
C TYR A 276 -14.61 -0.16 -5.09
N HIS A 277 -14.91 -0.45 -6.34
CA HIS A 277 -16.14 -1.03 -6.81
C HIS A 277 -15.94 -2.50 -7.07
N ARG A 278 -16.78 -3.38 -6.49
CA ARG A 278 -16.75 -4.83 -6.70
C ARG A 278 -17.93 -5.27 -7.55
N GLN A 279 -17.67 -6.10 -8.53
CA GLN A 279 -18.66 -6.60 -9.47
C GLN A 279 -18.36 -8.03 -9.93
N ILE A 280 -19.41 -8.78 -10.29
CA ILE A 280 -19.31 -10.02 -11.03
C ILE A 280 -19.44 -9.69 -12.52
N ILE A 281 -18.53 -10.23 -13.35
CA ILE A 281 -18.56 -10.09 -14.80
C ILE A 281 -18.65 -11.50 -15.41
N GLU A 282 -19.79 -11.83 -15.97
CA GLU A 282 -20.05 -13.05 -16.74
C GLU A 282 -20.70 -12.66 -18.07
N ASN A 283 -21.89 -13.17 -18.37
CA ASN A 283 -22.70 -12.71 -19.51
C ASN A 283 -23.33 -11.32 -19.28
N TYR A 284 -23.25 -10.81 -18.06
CA TYR A 284 -23.73 -9.52 -17.60
C TYR A 284 -22.81 -8.98 -16.50
N THR A 285 -22.81 -7.69 -16.32
CA THR A 285 -22.11 -7.03 -15.21
C THR A 285 -23.07 -6.82 -14.04
N LEU A 286 -22.73 -7.40 -12.89
CA LEU A 286 -23.53 -7.29 -11.67
C LEU A 286 -22.72 -6.54 -10.59
N PRO A 287 -23.04 -5.26 -10.31
CA PRO A 287 -22.40 -4.52 -9.25
C PRO A 287 -22.85 -5.03 -7.88
N LEU A 288 -21.90 -5.31 -6.98
CA LEU A 288 -22.19 -5.85 -5.65
C LEU A 288 -22.00 -4.82 -4.54
N THR A 289 -20.80 -4.25 -4.45
CA THR A 289 -20.44 -3.37 -3.32
C THR A 289 -19.53 -2.24 -3.76
N ASP A 290 -19.58 -1.15 -3.00
CA ASP A 290 -18.63 -0.04 -3.05
C ASP A 290 -17.93 0.11 -1.69
N LEU A 291 -16.62 0.26 -1.69
CA LEU A 291 -15.81 0.55 -0.51
C LEU A 291 -15.18 1.93 -0.68
N TYR A 292 -15.40 2.79 0.30
CA TYR A 292 -14.83 4.14 0.35
C TYR A 292 -13.83 4.22 1.49
N SER A 293 -12.70 4.87 1.24
CA SER A 293 -11.70 5.21 2.26
C SER A 293 -11.33 6.68 2.13
N GLN A 294 -11.41 7.41 3.22
CA GLN A 294 -11.01 8.82 3.32
C GLN A 294 -9.98 8.94 4.42
N GLY A 295 -8.84 9.55 4.11
CA GLY A 295 -7.70 9.64 5.02
C GLY A 295 -7.21 11.07 5.19
N VAL A 296 -6.72 11.35 6.40
CA VAL A 296 -5.98 12.56 6.74
C VAL A 296 -4.74 12.12 7.51
N ASN A 297 -3.56 12.42 6.97
CA ASN A 297 -2.31 12.25 7.68
C ASN A 297 -1.64 13.62 7.83
N ALA A 298 -1.26 13.99 9.05
CA ALA A 298 -0.60 15.26 9.34
C ALA A 298 0.64 15.01 10.19
N VAL A 299 1.74 15.69 9.83
CA VAL A 299 2.97 15.72 10.60
C VAL A 299 3.32 17.17 10.87
N ILE A 300 3.54 17.52 12.13
CA ILE A 300 4.02 18.84 12.52
C ILE A 300 5.21 18.64 13.46
N GLY A 301 6.30 19.30 13.17
CA GLY A 301 7.50 19.12 13.96
C GLY A 301 8.43 20.32 13.93
N TRP A 302 9.43 20.21 14.78
CA TRP A 302 10.60 21.09 14.83
C TRP A 302 11.86 20.25 14.71
N LYS A 303 12.80 20.72 13.93
CA LYS A 303 14.10 20.07 13.70
C LYS A 303 15.27 21.04 13.81
N ASP A 304 16.41 20.52 14.22
CA ASP A 304 17.70 21.23 14.30
C ASP A 304 18.82 20.23 13.96
N LYS A 305 19.43 20.37 12.78
CA LYS A 305 20.55 19.54 12.29
C LYS A 305 21.91 20.18 12.59
N GLY A 306 22.02 21.01 13.64
CA GLY A 306 23.27 21.62 14.06
C GLY A 306 24.26 20.60 14.64
N ARG A 307 25.20 21.06 15.48
CA ARG A 307 26.22 20.20 16.14
C ARG A 307 25.61 19.01 16.90
N LYS A 308 24.40 19.19 17.44
CA LYS A 308 23.58 18.13 18.04
C LYS A 308 22.29 18.04 17.21
N GLN A 309 22.03 16.87 16.65
CA GLN A 309 20.82 16.63 15.87
C GLN A 309 19.64 16.44 16.82
N ARG A 310 18.58 17.22 16.64
CA ARG A 310 17.37 17.15 17.47
C ARG A 310 16.14 17.31 16.60
N ALA A 311 15.17 16.44 16.80
CA ALA A 311 13.86 16.65 16.23
C ALA A 311 12.78 16.22 17.22
N LEU A 312 11.67 16.97 17.20
CA LEU A 312 10.44 16.64 17.92
C LEU A 312 9.29 16.83 16.97
N TYR A 313 8.49 15.78 16.76
CA TYR A 313 7.32 15.88 15.89
C TYR A 313 6.17 15.01 16.38
N ALA A 314 4.97 15.50 16.08
CA ALA A 314 3.72 14.78 16.26
C ALA A 314 3.16 14.33 14.94
N THR A 315 2.57 13.15 14.92
CA THR A 315 1.82 12.64 13.77
C THR A 315 0.38 12.38 14.16
N VAL A 316 -0.53 12.65 13.24
CA VAL A 316 -1.95 12.30 13.33
C VAL A 316 -2.31 11.58 12.05
N ASP A 317 -2.83 10.36 12.18
CA ASP A 317 -3.34 9.56 11.08
C ASP A 317 -4.80 9.22 11.37
N TYR A 318 -5.71 9.73 10.56
CA TYR A 318 -7.13 9.45 10.65
C TYR A 318 -7.61 8.82 9.36
N GLU A 319 -8.28 7.68 9.48
CA GLU A 319 -8.91 7.00 8.37
C GLU A 319 -10.39 6.73 8.69
N LYS A 320 -11.25 7.02 7.73
CA LYS A 320 -12.65 6.64 7.72
C LYS A 320 -12.93 5.73 6.55
N ARG A 321 -13.41 4.53 6.83
CA ARG A 321 -13.84 3.58 5.80
C ARG A 321 -15.34 3.33 5.91
N SER A 322 -16.03 3.23 4.77
CA SER A 322 -17.43 2.82 4.70
C SER A 322 -17.64 1.91 3.50
N GLY A 323 -18.52 0.93 3.68
CA GLY A 323 -18.86 -0.05 2.66
C GLY A 323 -20.36 -0.06 2.40
N ASP A 324 -20.72 0.11 1.14
CA ASP A 324 -22.08 0.08 0.66
C ASP A 324 -22.37 -1.23 -0.07
N GLU A 325 -23.51 -1.84 0.23
CA GLU A 325 -24.04 -3.03 -0.43
C GLU A 325 -25.19 -2.65 -1.34
N ARG A 326 -25.19 -3.21 -2.55
CA ARG A 326 -26.27 -3.02 -3.51
C ARG A 326 -27.32 -4.08 -3.34
N ILE A 327 -28.57 -3.65 -3.12
CA ILE A 327 -29.73 -4.56 -3.05
C ILE A 327 -30.15 -4.86 -4.49
N ILE A 328 -29.94 -6.10 -4.89
CA ILE A 328 -30.22 -6.58 -6.24
C ILE A 328 -31.57 -7.31 -6.28
N GLY A 329 -32.47 -6.82 -7.12
CA GLY A 329 -33.77 -7.42 -7.35
C GLY A 329 -33.71 -8.74 -8.11
N THR A 330 -34.83 -9.49 -8.12
CA THR A 330 -34.97 -10.69 -8.92
C THR A 330 -35.42 -10.28 -10.33
N SER A 331 -34.76 -10.80 -11.36
CA SER A 331 -35.16 -10.56 -12.75
C SER A 331 -35.72 -11.82 -13.39
N ALA A 332 -36.73 -11.64 -14.22
CA ALA A 332 -37.21 -12.65 -15.18
C ALA A 332 -36.44 -12.62 -16.51
N SER A 333 -35.53 -11.66 -16.65
CA SER A 333 -34.66 -11.44 -17.81
C SER A 333 -33.20 -11.31 -17.38
N THR A 334 -32.29 -11.19 -18.31
CA THR A 334 -30.82 -11.08 -18.05
C THR A 334 -30.37 -9.84 -17.30
N ALA A 335 -31.28 -8.91 -16.94
CA ALA A 335 -30.97 -7.71 -16.19
C ALA A 335 -31.43 -7.83 -14.73
N PHE A 336 -30.52 -7.63 -13.78
CA PHE A 336 -30.80 -7.60 -12.35
C PHE A 336 -30.97 -6.14 -11.92
N PRO A 337 -32.19 -5.66 -11.60
CA PRO A 337 -32.41 -4.28 -11.23
C PRO A 337 -31.79 -4.00 -9.84
N GLU A 338 -31.09 -2.89 -9.70
CA GLU A 338 -30.68 -2.35 -8.42
C GLU A 338 -31.90 -1.72 -7.75
N LEU A 339 -32.26 -2.19 -6.57
CA LEU A 339 -33.41 -1.71 -5.77
C LEU A 339 -33.02 -0.61 -4.78
N GLY A 340 -31.74 -0.56 -4.41
CA GLY A 340 -31.22 0.41 -3.47
C GLY A 340 -29.80 0.07 -3.02
N VAL A 341 -29.27 0.92 -2.15
CA VAL A 341 -27.93 0.79 -1.56
C VAL A 341 -28.05 0.92 -0.04
N LEU A 342 -27.35 0.05 0.68
CA LEU A 342 -27.26 0.08 2.15
C LEU A 342 -25.81 0.17 2.59
N THR A 343 -25.53 1.13 3.47
CA THR A 343 -24.20 1.19 4.12
C THR A 343 -24.17 0.22 5.29
N MET A 344 -23.52 -0.93 5.10
CA MET A 344 -23.43 -2.02 6.08
C MET A 344 -22.10 -2.07 6.85
N TYR A 345 -21.08 -1.35 6.38
CA TYR A 345 -19.76 -1.30 7.01
C TYR A 345 -19.35 0.15 7.28
N LYS A 346 -18.88 0.41 8.50
CA LYS A 346 -18.26 1.70 8.88
C LYS A 346 -17.12 1.41 9.86
N ASN A 347 -15.97 2.00 9.60
CA ASN A 347 -14.81 1.94 10.48
C ASN A 347 -14.12 3.30 10.50
N ASN A 348 -13.78 3.76 11.70
CA ASN A 348 -12.98 4.97 11.90
C ASN A 348 -11.76 4.59 12.73
N ARG A 349 -10.58 4.97 12.26
CA ARG A 349 -9.32 4.74 12.96
C ARG A 349 -8.59 6.06 13.16
N LEU A 350 -8.14 6.31 14.38
CA LEU A 350 -7.28 7.44 14.71
C LEU A 350 -6.02 6.92 15.40
N ASN A 351 -4.88 7.23 14.80
CA ASN A 351 -3.56 6.98 15.39
C ASN A 351 -2.87 8.31 15.63
N THR A 352 -2.22 8.45 16.77
CA THR A 352 -1.41 9.62 17.08
C THR A 352 -0.08 9.18 17.66
N SER A 353 0.98 9.87 17.31
CA SER A 353 2.29 9.62 17.89
C SER A 353 3.05 10.92 18.19
N LEU A 354 3.96 10.85 19.14
CA LEU A 354 4.94 11.88 19.43
C LEU A 354 6.33 11.25 19.38
N THR A 355 7.19 11.79 18.55
CA THR A 355 8.55 11.25 18.34
C THR A 355 9.59 12.31 18.67
N ALA A 356 10.60 11.92 19.43
CA ALA A 356 11.77 12.74 19.72
C ALA A 356 13.04 12.02 19.24
N LEU A 357 13.87 12.71 18.47
CA LEU A 357 15.19 12.25 18.03
C LEU A 357 16.26 13.13 18.66
N TYR A 358 17.32 12.51 19.13
CA TYR A 358 18.49 13.19 19.69
C TYR A 358 19.76 12.43 19.28
N GLY A 359 20.75 13.13 18.67
CA GLY A 359 22.01 12.58 18.22
C GLY A 359 23.18 13.57 18.34
#